data_c0003ffbf828ec3b52001b507161033b
#
_entry.id   c0003ffbf828ec3b52001b507161033b
#
_cell.length_a   1.000
_cell.length_b   1.000
_cell.length_c   1.000
_cell.angle_alpha   90.00
_cell.angle_beta   90.00
_cell.angle_gamma   90.00
#
_symmetry.space_group_name_H-M   'P 1'
#
loop_
_entity.id
_entity.type
_entity.pdbx_description
1 polymer ?
#
loop_
_entity_poly.entity_id
_entity_poly.type
_entity_poly.pdbx_seq_one_letter_code
_entity_poly.pdbx_strand_id
1 'polypeptide(L)'
;MRAVVRIYTRKGDDGTTGLFHGGRVRKDAPAMEANGAVDEAQVALGMARAEAERGTELSELIVDLERDLWVLMAEVATAPESRGKLKPGQTLVTRGMIVALEKRIDDLSERFEMPAEFVLPGQDRVSAALDLARVTVRRAERLVLRAPPTEGSLVGPYLNRLSDLLWTMARWQEGEHLTSRPSGRRR
;
A
#
# COMPACT_ATOMS: atom_id res chain seq x y z
N MET A 1 8.62 -26.48 28.41
CA MET A 1 9.63 -26.02 27.43
C MET A 1 8.88 -25.33 26.28
N ARG A 2 9.10 -24.02 26.02
CA ARG A 2 8.58 -23.39 24.82
C ARG A 2 9.34 -23.94 23.61
N ALA A 3 8.63 -24.46 22.60
CA ALA A 3 9.23 -24.90 21.36
C ALA A 3 9.92 -23.67 20.71
N VAL A 4 11.21 -23.79 20.41
CA VAL A 4 11.94 -22.73 19.67
C VAL A 4 11.43 -22.75 18.23
N VAL A 5 10.66 -21.74 17.87
CA VAL A 5 10.20 -21.58 16.49
C VAL A 5 11.40 -21.08 15.67
N ARG A 6 11.87 -21.89 14.72
CA ARG A 6 12.90 -21.47 13.76
C ARG A 6 12.27 -20.62 12.67
N ILE A 7 12.79 -19.40 12.49
CA ILE A 7 12.32 -18.47 11.45
C ILE A 7 12.79 -18.90 10.06
N TYR A 8 14.00 -19.40 9.94
CA TYR A 8 14.55 -19.89 8.66
C TYR A 8 14.19 -21.36 8.42
N THR A 9 13.77 -21.67 7.20
CA THR A 9 13.42 -23.06 6.78
C THR A 9 14.41 -23.64 5.77
N ARG A 10 15.26 -22.83 5.18
CA ARG A 10 16.22 -23.14 4.08
C ARG A 10 15.56 -23.64 2.78
N LYS A 11 14.23 -23.71 2.74
CA LYS A 11 13.50 -24.23 1.56
C LYS A 11 13.59 -23.35 0.32
N GLY A 12 14.08 -22.12 0.45
CA GLY A 12 14.21 -21.15 -0.64
C GLY A 12 15.66 -20.85 -1.05
N ASP A 13 16.64 -21.61 -0.55
CA ASP A 13 18.07 -21.42 -0.86
C ASP A 13 18.39 -21.80 -2.32
N ASP A 14 17.50 -22.57 -2.96
CA ASP A 14 17.53 -22.93 -4.39
C ASP A 14 17.03 -21.81 -5.33
N GLY A 15 16.72 -20.61 -4.82
CA GLY A 15 16.19 -19.48 -5.60
C GLY A 15 14.68 -19.57 -5.88
N THR A 16 13.96 -20.50 -5.26
CA THR A 16 12.51 -20.60 -5.40
C THR A 16 11.77 -20.20 -4.12
N THR A 17 10.48 -19.89 -4.22
CA THR A 17 9.58 -19.58 -3.11
C THR A 17 8.23 -20.26 -3.28
N GLY A 18 7.55 -20.53 -2.16
CA GLY A 18 6.19 -21.10 -2.16
C GLY A 18 5.14 -20.03 -2.41
N LEU A 19 4.06 -20.40 -3.13
CA LEU A 19 2.87 -19.59 -3.29
C LEU A 19 1.86 -19.87 -2.17
N PHE A 20 0.91 -18.94 -1.97
CA PHE A 20 0.00 -18.96 -0.81
C PHE A 20 -0.87 -20.22 -0.73
N HIS A 21 -1.40 -20.71 -1.83
CA HIS A 21 -2.22 -21.93 -1.87
C HIS A 21 -1.51 -23.14 -2.51
N GLY A 22 -0.17 -23.17 -2.42
CA GLY A 22 0.66 -24.24 -2.97
C GLY A 22 1.28 -23.89 -4.32
N GLY A 23 2.18 -24.74 -4.77
CA GLY A 23 3.06 -24.44 -5.88
C GLY A 23 4.32 -23.69 -5.46
N ARG A 24 5.29 -23.65 -6.37
CA ARG A 24 6.56 -22.91 -6.19
C ARG A 24 6.92 -22.18 -7.47
N VAL A 25 7.49 -21.01 -7.32
CA VAL A 25 8.00 -20.19 -8.42
C VAL A 25 9.40 -19.70 -8.12
N ARG A 26 10.10 -19.17 -9.09
CA ARG A 26 11.36 -18.46 -8.87
C ARG A 26 11.13 -17.19 -8.06
N LYS A 27 12.06 -16.82 -7.21
CA LYS A 27 11.97 -15.59 -6.39
C LYS A 27 11.98 -14.32 -7.26
N ASP A 28 12.57 -14.38 -8.45
CA ASP A 28 12.62 -13.29 -9.43
C ASP A 28 11.44 -13.32 -10.44
N ALA A 29 10.40 -14.14 -10.18
CA ALA A 29 9.19 -14.13 -10.99
C ALA A 29 8.44 -12.80 -10.83
N PRO A 30 7.81 -12.23 -11.90
CA PRO A 30 7.12 -10.94 -11.84
C PRO A 30 6.07 -10.83 -10.73
N ALA A 31 5.35 -11.92 -10.44
CA ALA A 31 4.38 -11.95 -9.34
C ALA A 31 5.05 -11.81 -7.96
N MET A 32 6.26 -12.36 -7.77
CA MET A 32 7.00 -12.22 -6.52
C MET A 32 7.63 -10.84 -6.38
N GLU A 33 8.10 -10.25 -7.47
CA GLU A 33 8.56 -8.86 -7.48
C GLU A 33 7.41 -7.89 -7.14
N ALA A 34 6.22 -8.11 -7.72
CA ALA A 34 5.02 -7.35 -7.39
C ALA A 34 4.63 -7.51 -5.92
N ASN A 35 4.65 -8.75 -5.39
CA ASN A 35 4.36 -9.02 -4.00
C ASN A 35 5.34 -8.33 -3.05
N GLY A 36 6.64 -8.39 -3.35
CA GLY A 36 7.68 -7.68 -2.59
C GLY A 36 7.50 -6.16 -2.60
N ALA A 37 7.03 -5.58 -3.72
CA ALA A 37 6.76 -4.15 -3.78
C ALA A 37 5.53 -3.74 -2.95
N VAL A 38 4.51 -4.61 -2.82
CA VAL A 38 3.39 -4.38 -1.90
C VAL A 38 3.86 -4.44 -0.45
N ASP A 39 4.76 -5.37 -0.12
CA ASP A 39 5.39 -5.47 1.19
C ASP A 39 6.23 -4.22 1.52
N GLU A 40 7.04 -3.72 0.57
CA GLU A 40 7.75 -2.44 0.73
C GLU A 40 6.79 -1.26 1.00
N ALA A 41 5.65 -1.21 0.31
CA ALA A 41 4.63 -0.20 0.54
C ALA A 41 4.02 -0.30 1.95
N GLN A 42 3.80 -1.51 2.44
CA GLN A 42 3.33 -1.77 3.81
C GLN A 42 4.35 -1.29 4.84
N VAL A 43 5.63 -1.58 4.65
CA VAL A 43 6.70 -1.12 5.55
C VAL A 43 6.81 0.42 5.55
N ALA A 44 6.65 1.05 4.39
CA ALA A 44 6.63 2.51 4.30
C ALA A 44 5.43 3.13 5.05
N LEU A 45 4.25 2.49 4.99
CA LEU A 45 3.10 2.86 5.85
C LEU A 45 3.41 2.68 7.34
N GLY A 46 4.10 1.59 7.69
CA GLY A 46 4.57 1.35 9.06
C GLY A 46 5.50 2.45 9.57
N MET A 47 6.33 3.03 8.72
CA MET A 47 7.15 4.20 9.06
C MET A 47 6.27 5.42 9.37
N ALA A 48 5.27 5.71 8.53
CA ALA A 48 4.33 6.81 8.79
C ALA A 48 3.57 6.61 10.11
N ARG A 49 3.14 5.37 10.39
CA ARG A 49 2.47 5.00 11.66
C ARG A 49 3.38 5.18 12.87
N ALA A 50 4.68 4.87 12.74
CA ALA A 50 5.64 5.00 13.84
C ALA A 50 5.89 6.46 14.23
N GLU A 51 5.77 7.40 13.28
CA GLU A 51 5.87 8.84 13.50
C GLU A 51 4.54 9.46 13.95
N ALA A 52 3.40 8.83 13.65
CA ALA A 52 2.07 9.32 14.04
C ALA A 52 1.81 9.11 15.54
N GLU A 53 1.04 10.02 16.15
CA GLU A 53 0.60 9.86 17.52
C GLU A 53 -0.35 8.65 17.65
N ARG A 54 -0.07 7.79 18.61
CA ARG A 54 -0.84 6.55 18.83
C ARG A 54 -2.26 6.85 19.27
N GLY A 55 -3.22 6.07 18.73
CA GLY A 55 -4.63 6.18 19.08
C GLY A 55 -5.34 7.36 18.40
N THR A 56 -4.65 8.06 17.49
CA THR A 56 -5.30 9.06 16.63
C THR A 56 -6.00 8.41 15.44
N GLU A 57 -6.98 9.12 14.87
CA GLU A 57 -7.67 8.71 13.63
C GLU A 57 -6.69 8.33 12.52
N LEU A 58 -5.62 9.12 12.34
CA LEU A 58 -4.57 8.85 11.35
C LEU A 58 -3.87 7.52 11.62
N SER A 59 -3.46 7.28 12.88
CA SER A 59 -2.77 6.04 13.27
C SER A 59 -3.65 4.81 13.04
N GLU A 60 -4.95 4.89 13.38
CA GLU A 60 -5.91 3.80 13.18
C GLU A 60 -6.18 3.55 11.69
N LEU A 61 -6.32 4.62 10.90
CA LEU A 61 -6.48 4.52 9.46
C LEU A 61 -5.29 3.82 8.81
N ILE A 62 -4.04 4.14 9.21
CA ILE A 62 -2.86 3.47 8.68
C ILE A 62 -2.87 1.97 9.02
N VAL A 63 -3.27 1.59 10.23
CA VAL A 63 -3.40 0.16 10.63
C VAL A 63 -4.38 -0.59 9.74
N ASP A 64 -5.52 0.02 9.40
CA ASP A 64 -6.49 -0.59 8.49
C ASP A 64 -5.90 -0.78 7.09
N LEU A 65 -5.19 0.22 6.57
CA LEU A 65 -4.53 0.14 5.27
C LEU A 65 -3.41 -0.93 5.25
N GLU A 66 -2.62 -1.06 6.33
CA GLU A 66 -1.63 -2.13 6.47
C GLU A 66 -2.30 -3.52 6.43
N ARG A 67 -3.47 -3.68 7.06
CA ARG A 67 -4.26 -4.93 7.00
C ARG A 67 -4.76 -5.23 5.61
N ASP A 68 -5.24 -4.22 4.89
CA ASP A 68 -5.67 -4.38 3.51
C ASP A 68 -4.52 -4.82 2.59
N LEU A 69 -3.30 -4.30 2.79
CA LEU A 69 -2.13 -4.74 2.02
C LEU A 69 -1.80 -6.23 2.23
N TRP A 70 -2.08 -6.82 3.39
CA TRP A 70 -2.01 -8.27 3.58
C TRP A 70 -2.98 -9.03 2.67
N VAL A 71 -4.19 -8.51 2.46
CA VAL A 71 -5.17 -9.08 1.51
C VAL A 71 -4.62 -9.04 0.09
N LEU A 72 -4.01 -7.92 -0.32
CA LEU A 72 -3.40 -7.76 -1.64
C LEU A 72 -2.24 -8.76 -1.83
N MET A 73 -1.34 -8.86 -0.84
CA MET A 73 -0.21 -9.80 -0.90
C MET A 73 -0.67 -11.25 -1.02
N ALA A 74 -1.73 -11.64 -0.29
CA ALA A 74 -2.30 -12.98 -0.40
C ALA A 74 -2.84 -13.26 -1.82
N GLU A 75 -3.52 -12.29 -2.42
CA GLU A 75 -4.04 -12.41 -3.79
C GLU A 75 -2.90 -12.48 -4.82
N VAL A 76 -1.91 -11.58 -4.75
CA VAL A 76 -0.75 -11.54 -5.66
C VAL A 76 0.11 -12.79 -5.55
N ALA A 77 0.27 -13.35 -4.34
CA ALA A 77 1.02 -14.59 -4.11
C ALA A 77 0.24 -15.87 -4.43
N THR A 78 -0.93 -15.79 -5.05
CA THR A 78 -1.77 -16.93 -5.40
C THR A 78 -1.72 -17.20 -6.89
N ALA A 79 -1.39 -18.45 -7.27
CA ALA A 79 -1.41 -18.89 -8.67
C ALA A 79 -2.83 -18.80 -9.27
N PRO A 80 -2.97 -18.48 -10.57
CA PRO A 80 -4.27 -18.32 -11.22
C PRO A 80 -5.23 -19.51 -11.01
N GLU A 81 -4.72 -20.74 -11.08
CA GLU A 81 -5.47 -21.97 -10.86
C GLU A 81 -5.95 -22.16 -9.41
N SER A 82 -5.33 -21.49 -8.46
CA SER A 82 -5.71 -21.54 -7.04
C SER A 82 -6.61 -20.36 -6.59
N ARG A 83 -6.94 -19.45 -7.51
CA ARG A 83 -7.70 -18.24 -7.19
C ARG A 83 -9.07 -18.52 -6.56
N GLY A 84 -9.72 -19.62 -6.95
CA GLY A 84 -11.00 -20.05 -6.36
C GLY A 84 -10.96 -20.36 -4.86
N LYS A 85 -9.77 -20.46 -4.27
CA LYS A 85 -9.58 -20.67 -2.82
C LYS A 85 -9.54 -19.37 -2.03
N LEU A 86 -9.43 -18.22 -2.70
CA LEU A 86 -9.37 -16.91 -2.07
C LEU A 86 -10.72 -16.52 -1.46
N LYS A 87 -10.67 -15.81 -0.34
CA LYS A 87 -11.84 -15.37 0.41
C LYS A 87 -12.01 -13.85 0.28
N PRO A 88 -13.16 -13.35 -0.21
CA PRO A 88 -13.41 -11.92 -0.36
C PRO A 88 -13.17 -11.14 0.95
N GLY A 89 -12.40 -10.05 0.87
CA GLY A 89 -12.06 -9.18 1.99
C GLY A 89 -11.06 -9.77 3.01
N GLN A 90 -10.60 -11.01 2.80
CA GLN A 90 -9.59 -11.65 3.66
C GLN A 90 -8.31 -12.00 2.90
N THR A 91 -8.44 -12.53 1.69
CA THR A 91 -7.33 -12.91 0.82
C THR A 91 -7.61 -12.56 -0.65
N LEU A 92 -8.75 -11.93 -0.95
CA LEU A 92 -9.16 -11.43 -2.25
C LEU A 92 -9.65 -10.01 -2.11
N VAL A 93 -9.07 -9.09 -2.88
CA VAL A 93 -9.48 -7.69 -2.91
C VAL A 93 -10.90 -7.56 -3.47
N THR A 94 -11.72 -6.74 -2.82
CA THR A 94 -13.12 -6.54 -3.19
C THR A 94 -13.40 -5.12 -3.66
N ARG A 95 -14.49 -4.94 -4.40
CA ARG A 95 -14.98 -3.61 -4.78
C ARG A 95 -15.32 -2.77 -3.54
N GLY A 96 -15.83 -3.39 -2.47
CA GLY A 96 -16.13 -2.71 -1.22
C GLY A 96 -14.91 -2.06 -0.56
N MET A 97 -13.74 -2.70 -0.63
CA MET A 97 -12.48 -2.14 -0.14
C MET A 97 -12.11 -0.86 -0.92
N ILE A 98 -12.27 -0.84 -2.24
CA ILE A 98 -12.01 0.35 -3.06
C ILE A 98 -12.97 1.48 -2.72
N VAL A 99 -14.27 1.19 -2.61
CA VAL A 99 -15.29 2.18 -2.22
C VAL A 99 -15.01 2.76 -0.83
N ALA A 100 -14.49 1.95 0.09
CA ALA A 100 -14.07 2.44 1.40
C ALA A 100 -12.91 3.44 1.33
N LEU A 101 -11.92 3.23 0.43
CA LEU A 101 -10.86 4.21 0.19
C LEU A 101 -11.42 5.51 -0.41
N GLU A 102 -12.29 5.39 -1.42
CA GLU A 102 -12.93 6.55 -2.07
C GLU A 102 -13.67 7.41 -1.05
N LYS A 103 -14.48 6.78 -0.19
CA LYS A 103 -15.19 7.49 0.88
C LYS A 103 -14.21 8.20 1.84
N ARG A 104 -13.11 7.55 2.24
CA ARG A 104 -12.11 8.18 3.13
C ARG A 104 -11.41 9.36 2.47
N ILE A 105 -11.16 9.31 1.15
CA ILE A 105 -10.62 10.44 0.39
C ILE A 105 -11.60 11.61 0.45
N ASP A 106 -12.88 11.37 0.16
CA ASP A 106 -13.92 12.39 0.18
C ASP A 106 -14.03 13.03 1.58
N ASP A 107 -14.19 12.18 2.63
CA ASP A 107 -14.33 12.63 4.01
C ASP A 107 -13.13 13.46 4.51
N LEU A 108 -11.90 13.10 4.12
CA LEU A 108 -10.70 13.84 4.50
C LEU A 108 -10.51 15.12 3.67
N SER A 109 -10.87 15.09 2.39
CA SER A 109 -10.72 16.26 1.49
C SER A 109 -11.58 17.46 1.93
N GLU A 110 -12.64 17.24 2.70
CA GLU A 110 -13.46 18.32 3.29
C GLU A 110 -12.80 19.01 4.50
N ARG A 111 -11.68 18.47 5.02
CA ARG A 111 -11.06 18.90 6.28
C ARG A 111 -9.83 19.78 6.11
N PHE A 112 -9.40 20.05 4.90
CA PHE A 112 -8.28 20.93 4.59
C PHE A 112 -8.52 21.68 3.27
N GLU A 113 -7.82 22.79 3.06
CA GLU A 113 -7.87 23.51 1.80
C GLU A 113 -7.03 22.79 0.74
N MET A 114 -7.67 22.42 -0.38
CA MET A 114 -7.00 21.73 -1.48
C MET A 114 -5.95 22.63 -2.11
N PRO A 115 -4.66 22.22 -2.18
CA PRO A 115 -3.63 23.04 -2.80
C PRO A 115 -3.90 23.24 -4.30
N ALA A 116 -3.81 24.48 -4.75
CA ALA A 116 -3.94 24.84 -6.16
C ALA A 116 -2.69 24.54 -7.01
N GLU A 117 -1.55 24.31 -6.34
CA GLU A 117 -0.24 24.06 -6.94
C GLU A 117 0.35 22.74 -6.44
N PHE A 118 1.40 22.22 -7.11
CA PHE A 118 2.12 21.07 -6.59
C PHE A 118 2.75 21.38 -5.23
N VAL A 119 2.59 20.46 -4.30
CA VAL A 119 3.13 20.56 -2.94
C VAL A 119 4.52 19.94 -2.87
N LEU A 120 5.42 20.58 -2.14
CA LEU A 120 6.73 20.04 -1.82
C LEU A 120 6.59 19.11 -0.60
N PRO A 121 6.97 17.82 -0.70
CA PRO A 121 6.93 16.91 0.45
C PRO A 121 7.87 17.36 1.57
N GLY A 122 7.52 17.07 2.83
CA GLY A 122 8.45 17.24 3.95
C GLY A 122 8.09 18.36 4.91
N GLN A 123 6.87 18.83 4.96
CA GLN A 123 6.40 19.83 5.91
C GLN A 123 6.52 19.34 7.36
N ASP A 124 6.17 18.07 7.60
CA ASP A 124 6.41 17.37 8.86
C ASP A 124 6.84 15.91 8.59
N ARG A 125 7.26 15.19 9.65
CA ARG A 125 7.78 13.82 9.51
C ARG A 125 6.71 12.82 9.08
N VAL A 126 5.49 12.97 9.57
CA VAL A 126 4.37 12.07 9.26
C VAL A 126 3.94 12.24 7.81
N SER A 127 3.74 13.50 7.38
CA SER A 127 3.37 13.80 5.99
C SER A 127 4.46 13.37 5.00
N ALA A 128 5.73 13.56 5.34
CA ALA A 128 6.86 13.09 4.53
C ALA A 128 6.88 11.55 4.40
N ALA A 129 6.61 10.82 5.49
CA ALA A 129 6.53 9.36 5.48
C ALA A 129 5.30 8.85 4.69
N LEU A 130 4.16 9.55 4.76
CA LEU A 130 2.99 9.27 3.93
C LEU A 130 3.27 9.51 2.44
N ASP A 131 4.00 10.56 2.09
CA ASP A 131 4.43 10.79 0.70
C ASP A 131 5.41 9.71 0.21
N LEU A 132 6.31 9.21 1.07
CA LEU A 132 7.16 8.06 0.75
C LEU A 132 6.31 6.80 0.52
N ALA A 133 5.35 6.52 1.40
CA ALA A 133 4.41 5.41 1.23
C ALA A 133 3.62 5.52 -0.08
N ARG A 134 3.16 6.72 -0.43
CA ARG A 134 2.46 7.00 -1.69
C ARG A 134 3.30 6.61 -2.91
N VAL A 135 4.55 6.99 -2.97
CA VAL A 135 5.40 6.67 -4.14
C VAL A 135 5.81 5.20 -4.20
N THR A 136 5.94 4.52 -3.05
CA THR A 136 6.14 3.06 -2.99
C THR A 136 4.90 2.30 -3.45
N VAL A 137 3.69 2.72 -3.05
CA VAL A 137 2.40 2.18 -3.55
C VAL A 137 2.31 2.32 -5.07
N ARG A 138 2.63 3.47 -5.64
CA ARG A 138 2.65 3.69 -7.10
C ARG A 138 3.70 2.80 -7.81
N ARG A 139 4.81 2.50 -7.14
CA ARG A 139 5.77 1.51 -7.66
C ARG A 139 5.17 0.11 -7.65
N ALA A 140 4.53 -0.29 -6.56
CA ALA A 140 3.85 -1.58 -6.44
C ALA A 140 2.75 -1.75 -7.51
N GLU A 141 1.93 -0.73 -7.75
CA GLU A 141 0.93 -0.71 -8.83
C GLU A 141 1.55 -1.04 -10.19
N ARG A 142 2.65 -0.35 -10.57
CA ARG A 142 3.33 -0.60 -11.84
C ARG A 142 3.90 -2.02 -11.96
N LEU A 143 4.33 -2.62 -10.84
CA LEU A 143 4.87 -3.99 -10.85
C LEU A 143 3.74 -5.02 -10.89
N VAL A 144 2.61 -4.78 -10.24
CA VAL A 144 1.40 -5.60 -10.37
C VAL A 144 0.91 -5.65 -11.82
N LEU A 145 0.97 -4.53 -12.54
CA LEU A 145 0.60 -4.49 -13.97
C LEU A 145 1.57 -5.27 -14.88
N ARG A 146 2.80 -5.55 -14.44
CA ARG A 146 3.78 -6.39 -15.16
C ARG A 146 3.64 -7.87 -14.84
N ALA A 147 3.03 -8.22 -13.72
CA ALA A 147 2.71 -9.60 -13.39
C ALA A 147 1.67 -10.14 -14.39
N PRO A 148 1.64 -11.47 -14.63
CA PRO A 148 0.61 -12.04 -15.49
C PRO A 148 -0.79 -11.59 -15.05
N PRO A 149 -1.61 -11.06 -15.97
CA PRO A 149 -2.91 -10.54 -15.62
C PRO A 149 -3.78 -11.66 -15.03
N THR A 150 -4.31 -11.41 -13.86
CA THR A 150 -5.31 -12.30 -13.25
C THR A 150 -6.68 -11.70 -13.52
N GLU A 151 -7.50 -12.38 -14.30
CA GLU A 151 -8.82 -11.91 -14.69
C GLU A 151 -9.66 -11.56 -13.45
N GLY A 152 -10.29 -10.38 -13.46
CA GLY A 152 -11.12 -9.90 -12.39
C GLY A 152 -10.36 -9.46 -11.12
N SER A 153 -9.03 -9.35 -11.15
CA SER A 153 -8.25 -8.81 -10.02
C SER A 153 -8.50 -7.33 -9.83
N LEU A 154 -8.72 -6.93 -8.58
CA LEU A 154 -8.90 -5.54 -8.16
C LEU A 154 -7.66 -4.96 -7.45
N VAL A 155 -6.55 -5.69 -7.43
CA VAL A 155 -5.30 -5.26 -6.77
C VAL A 155 -4.78 -3.95 -7.38
N GLY A 156 -4.69 -3.85 -8.71
CA GLY A 156 -4.25 -2.63 -9.40
C GLY A 156 -5.16 -1.42 -9.10
N PRO A 157 -6.48 -1.52 -9.33
CA PRO A 157 -7.43 -0.47 -8.95
C PRO A 157 -7.35 -0.05 -7.47
N TYR A 158 -7.16 -0.99 -6.54
CA TYR A 158 -6.98 -0.69 -5.12
C TYR A 158 -5.70 0.13 -4.88
N LEU A 159 -4.56 -0.30 -5.41
CA LEU A 159 -3.28 0.42 -5.25
C LEU A 159 -3.33 1.83 -5.85
N ASN A 160 -3.99 1.99 -7.00
CA ASN A 160 -4.21 3.31 -7.58
C ASN A 160 -4.97 4.22 -6.60
N ARG A 161 -6.10 3.77 -6.07
CA ARG A 161 -6.92 4.53 -5.13
C ARG A 161 -6.21 4.74 -3.78
N LEU A 162 -5.44 3.75 -3.31
CA LEU A 162 -4.62 3.92 -2.11
C LEU A 162 -3.59 5.04 -2.26
N SER A 163 -2.98 5.19 -3.45
CA SER A 163 -2.04 6.28 -3.68
C SER A 163 -2.70 7.67 -3.56
N ASP A 164 -3.96 7.81 -3.98
CA ASP A 164 -4.72 9.04 -3.85
C ASP A 164 -5.05 9.32 -2.38
N LEU A 165 -5.48 8.29 -1.63
CA LEU A 165 -5.74 8.42 -0.19
C LEU A 165 -4.48 8.85 0.57
N LEU A 166 -3.32 8.27 0.28
CA LEU A 166 -2.08 8.62 0.96
C LEU A 166 -1.65 10.07 0.70
N TRP A 167 -1.88 10.57 -0.51
CA TRP A 167 -1.69 11.97 -0.81
C TRP A 167 -2.63 12.85 0.03
N THR A 168 -3.90 12.50 0.08
CA THR A 168 -4.92 13.22 0.88
C THR A 168 -4.57 13.22 2.36
N MET A 169 -4.18 12.05 2.91
CA MET A 169 -3.76 11.93 4.32
C MET A 169 -2.54 12.80 4.63
N ALA A 170 -1.55 12.86 3.73
CA ALA A 170 -0.38 13.70 3.91
C ALA A 170 -0.77 15.18 3.92
N ARG A 171 -1.64 15.63 3.04
CA ARG A 171 -2.11 17.04 3.00
C ARG A 171 -2.95 17.38 4.22
N TRP A 172 -3.85 16.50 4.64
CA TRP A 172 -4.62 16.67 5.85
C TRP A 172 -3.74 16.77 7.11
N GLN A 173 -2.71 15.92 7.20
CA GLN A 173 -1.78 15.87 8.34
C GLN A 173 -0.95 17.15 8.48
N GLU A 174 -0.47 17.71 7.40
CA GLU A 174 0.39 18.89 7.44
C GLU A 174 -0.37 20.22 7.63
N GLY A 175 -1.67 20.25 7.30
CA GLY A 175 -2.51 21.46 7.37
C GLY A 175 -2.06 22.55 6.39
N GLU A 176 -0.96 23.23 6.68
CA GLU A 176 -0.31 24.19 5.78
C GLU A 176 0.75 23.47 4.94
N HIS A 177 0.86 23.83 3.65
CA HIS A 177 1.78 23.19 2.72
C HIS A 177 2.60 24.21 1.93
N LEU A 178 3.85 23.82 1.68
CA LEU A 178 4.77 24.58 0.84
C LEU A 178 4.55 24.18 -0.62
N THR A 179 4.25 25.16 -1.49
CA THR A 179 4.00 24.91 -2.90
C THR A 179 5.28 25.01 -3.73
N SER A 180 5.29 24.32 -4.88
CA SER A 180 6.42 24.33 -5.83
C SER A 180 6.68 25.71 -6.45
N ARG A 181 5.68 26.59 -6.47
CA ARG A 181 5.81 27.99 -6.88
C ARG A 181 5.59 28.88 -5.68
N PRO A 182 6.55 29.76 -5.31
CA PRO A 182 6.36 30.70 -4.22
C PRO A 182 5.16 31.60 -4.49
N SER A 183 4.25 31.72 -3.52
CA SER A 183 3.12 32.66 -3.59
C SER A 183 3.72 34.08 -3.75
N GLY A 184 3.54 34.71 -4.90
CA GLY A 184 3.94 36.10 -5.14
C GLY A 184 5.02 36.38 -6.19
N ARG A 185 5.64 35.38 -6.83
CA ARG A 185 6.45 35.63 -8.03
C ARG A 185 5.62 35.46 -9.32
N ARG A 186 4.82 36.47 -9.67
CA ARG A 186 4.49 36.70 -11.09
C ARG A 186 5.80 37.09 -11.79
N ARG A 187 6.23 36.30 -12.77
CA ARG A 187 7.20 36.73 -13.78
C ARG A 187 6.47 37.57 -14.82
#